data_00f99546f2a3d95cc48b82a9c518b3d6
#
_entry.id   00f99546f2a3d95cc48b82a9c518b3d6
#
_cell.length_a   1.000
_cell.length_b   1.000
_cell.length_c   1.000
_cell.angle_alpha   90.00
_cell.angle_beta   90.00
_cell.angle_gamma   90.00
#
_symmetry.space_group_name_H-M   'P 1'
#
loop_
_entity.id
_entity.type
_entity.pdbx_description
1 polymer ?
#
loop_
_entity_poly.entity_id
_entity_poly.type
_entity_poly.pdbx_seq_one_letter_code
_entity_poly.pdbx_strand_id
1 'polypeptide(L)'
;MTPKILVIIPAFNEEESIGKVINDIPKELVSEVVVVNNNSTDGTPANAASAGATVINEVRMGYGYACLKGISYAKNKSENERPDIIVFLDGDYSDYPEEIRELIRPIIEDNIDIVIGSRTLGNAEKGALLPQQVFGNAIATKLIKWLYGVEFTDLGPFRAIKLDKLLQLNMTDTTYGWTVEMQVKAAKEKFKCTEVPVSYRKRIGASKIAGTISGSIKAGYKILLTIFKYL
;
A
#
# COMPACT_ATOMS: atom_id res chain seq x y z
N MET A 1 6.67 -6.92 -24.41
CA MET A 1 5.26 -7.01 -23.95
C MET A 1 5.04 -5.92 -22.93
N THR A 2 3.88 -5.30 -22.94
CA THR A 2 3.51 -4.34 -21.89
C THR A 2 3.27 -5.11 -20.59
N PRO A 3 3.86 -4.71 -19.44
CA PRO A 3 3.68 -5.43 -18.19
C PRO A 3 2.22 -5.35 -17.73
N LYS A 4 1.73 -6.44 -17.15
CA LYS A 4 0.41 -6.51 -16.55
C LYS A 4 0.47 -5.98 -15.14
N ILE A 5 -0.36 -4.99 -14.84
CA ILE A 5 -0.40 -4.30 -13.55
C ILE A 5 -1.73 -4.62 -12.86
N LEU A 6 -1.65 -5.10 -11.63
CA LEU A 6 -2.81 -5.33 -10.79
C LEU A 6 -2.75 -4.42 -9.57
N VAL A 7 -3.83 -3.66 -9.35
CA VAL A 7 -3.98 -2.80 -8.17
C VAL A 7 -4.73 -3.56 -7.09
N ILE A 8 -4.19 -3.59 -5.86
CA ILE A 8 -4.83 -4.16 -4.67
C ILE A 8 -5.22 -3.02 -3.75
N ILE A 9 -6.51 -2.94 -3.43
CA ILE A 9 -7.09 -1.92 -2.55
C ILE A 9 -7.71 -2.63 -1.33
N PRO A 10 -7.04 -2.63 -0.17
CA PRO A 10 -7.66 -3.02 1.09
C PRO A 10 -8.76 -2.03 1.47
N ALA A 11 -9.97 -2.48 1.72
CA ALA A 11 -11.09 -1.61 2.03
C ALA A 11 -11.90 -2.09 3.24
N PHE A 12 -12.18 -1.17 4.17
CA PHE A 12 -13.05 -1.39 5.32
C PHE A 12 -13.88 -0.13 5.60
N ASN A 13 -15.18 -0.18 5.28
CA ASN A 13 -16.10 0.93 5.43
C ASN A 13 -15.60 2.22 4.73
N GLU A 14 -15.48 2.11 3.41
CA GLU A 14 -15.02 3.19 2.51
C GLU A 14 -16.07 3.47 1.40
N GLU A 15 -17.38 3.36 1.70
CA GLU A 15 -18.44 3.49 0.71
C GLU A 15 -18.46 4.85 0.00
N GLU A 16 -18.05 5.94 0.68
CA GLU A 16 -18.03 7.30 0.11
C GLU A 16 -16.82 7.58 -0.79
N SER A 17 -15.76 6.79 -0.65
CA SER A 17 -14.45 7.03 -1.28
C SER A 17 -14.10 6.00 -2.34
N ILE A 18 -14.42 4.71 -2.13
CA ILE A 18 -13.92 3.61 -2.95
C ILE A 18 -14.23 3.76 -4.45
N GLY A 19 -15.44 4.22 -4.79
CA GLY A 19 -15.82 4.45 -6.18
C GLY A 19 -14.97 5.54 -6.86
N LYS A 20 -14.61 6.60 -6.12
CA LYS A 20 -13.75 7.68 -6.61
C LYS A 20 -12.33 7.16 -6.86
N VAL A 21 -11.77 6.41 -5.90
CA VAL A 21 -10.45 5.78 -6.03
C VAL A 21 -10.38 4.95 -7.31
N ILE A 22 -11.35 4.07 -7.54
CA ILE A 22 -11.36 3.17 -8.70
C ILE A 22 -11.50 3.95 -10.01
N ASN A 23 -12.34 4.98 -10.03
CA ASN A 23 -12.58 5.78 -11.23
C ASN A 23 -11.37 6.62 -11.66
N ASP A 24 -10.54 7.06 -10.71
CA ASP A 24 -9.34 7.86 -10.98
C ASP A 24 -8.11 6.99 -11.34
N ILE A 25 -8.20 5.66 -11.22
CA ILE A 25 -7.14 4.75 -11.68
C ILE A 25 -7.05 4.80 -13.21
N PRO A 26 -5.85 5.07 -13.79
CA PRO A 26 -5.64 5.08 -15.24
C PRO A 26 -5.88 3.69 -15.85
N LYS A 27 -7.03 3.51 -16.50
CA LYS A 27 -7.48 2.20 -17.03
C LYS A 27 -6.59 1.66 -18.15
N GLU A 28 -5.90 2.54 -18.86
CA GLU A 28 -4.96 2.17 -19.93
C GLU A 28 -3.64 1.57 -19.40
N LEU A 29 -3.32 1.80 -18.12
CA LEU A 29 -2.11 1.26 -17.48
C LEU A 29 -2.37 -0.02 -16.68
N VAL A 30 -3.58 -0.17 -16.14
CA VAL A 30 -3.90 -1.19 -15.17
C VAL A 30 -4.73 -2.30 -15.79
N SER A 31 -4.25 -3.54 -15.68
CA SER A 31 -4.95 -4.70 -16.22
C SER A 31 -6.16 -5.10 -15.37
N GLU A 32 -6.10 -4.88 -14.06
CA GLU A 32 -7.15 -5.23 -13.13
C GLU A 32 -7.05 -4.44 -11.81
N VAL A 33 -8.21 -4.09 -11.26
CA VAL A 33 -8.34 -3.52 -9.91
C VAL A 33 -9.06 -4.53 -9.02
N VAL A 34 -8.43 -4.90 -7.91
CA VAL A 34 -8.96 -5.84 -6.92
C VAL A 34 -9.19 -5.10 -5.61
N VAL A 35 -10.45 -4.98 -5.21
CA VAL A 35 -10.81 -4.47 -3.89
C VAL A 35 -10.97 -5.64 -2.94
N VAL A 36 -10.19 -5.65 -1.88
CA VAL A 36 -10.31 -6.65 -0.82
C VAL A 36 -11.19 -6.08 0.29
N ASN A 37 -12.46 -6.49 0.26
CA ASN A 37 -13.42 -6.12 1.29
C ASN A 37 -13.07 -6.81 2.61
N ASN A 38 -12.56 -6.05 3.57
CA ASN A 38 -12.15 -6.54 4.88
C ASN A 38 -13.30 -6.45 5.89
N ASN A 39 -14.40 -7.17 5.59
CA ASN A 39 -15.58 -7.25 6.45
C ASN A 39 -16.32 -5.91 6.64
N SER A 40 -16.46 -5.11 5.58
CA SER A 40 -17.26 -3.88 5.61
C SER A 40 -18.73 -4.17 5.91
N THR A 41 -19.37 -3.25 6.63
CA THR A 41 -20.78 -3.30 7.00
C THR A 41 -21.65 -2.26 6.26
N ASP A 42 -21.03 -1.49 5.37
CA ASP A 42 -21.61 -0.44 4.54
C ASP A 42 -21.66 -0.83 3.05
N GLY A 43 -21.93 0.13 2.18
CA GLY A 43 -22.00 -0.04 0.73
C GLY A 43 -20.66 -0.25 0.01
N THR A 44 -19.52 -0.36 0.73
CA THR A 44 -18.18 -0.47 0.12
C THR A 44 -18.09 -1.53 -0.98
N PRO A 45 -18.48 -2.81 -0.75
CA PRO A 45 -18.32 -3.84 -1.79
C PRO A 45 -19.21 -3.60 -3.01
N ALA A 46 -20.42 -3.08 -2.81
CA ALA A 46 -21.34 -2.78 -3.89
C ALA A 46 -20.82 -1.61 -4.76
N ASN A 47 -20.33 -0.54 -4.12
CA ASN A 47 -19.78 0.62 -4.81
C ASN A 47 -18.49 0.26 -5.57
N ALA A 48 -17.63 -0.58 -5.00
CA ALA A 48 -16.43 -1.06 -5.67
C ALA A 48 -16.76 -1.88 -6.92
N ALA A 49 -17.71 -2.81 -6.83
CA ALA A 49 -18.15 -3.62 -7.97
C ALA A 49 -18.78 -2.75 -9.06
N SER A 50 -19.62 -1.79 -8.69
CA SER A 50 -20.25 -0.84 -9.63
C SER A 50 -19.25 0.05 -10.35
N ALA A 51 -18.10 0.36 -9.72
CA ALA A 51 -16.99 1.10 -10.32
C ALA A 51 -16.09 0.21 -11.21
N GLY A 52 -16.37 -1.10 -11.33
CA GLY A 52 -15.67 -2.02 -12.22
C GLY A 52 -14.52 -2.79 -11.59
N ALA A 53 -14.36 -2.80 -10.26
CA ALA A 53 -13.35 -3.59 -9.59
C ALA A 53 -13.82 -5.04 -9.37
N THR A 54 -12.87 -5.97 -9.37
CA THR A 54 -13.06 -7.32 -8.82
C THR A 54 -13.09 -7.23 -7.30
N VAL A 55 -14.18 -7.64 -6.67
CA VAL A 55 -14.33 -7.61 -5.21
C VAL A 55 -14.12 -9.01 -4.63
N ILE A 56 -13.18 -9.13 -3.70
CA ILE A 56 -12.94 -10.37 -2.94
C ILE A 56 -13.06 -10.10 -1.45
N ASN A 57 -13.49 -11.09 -0.68
CA ASN A 57 -13.74 -10.93 0.76
C ASN A 57 -12.62 -11.53 1.62
N GLU A 58 -12.20 -10.80 2.66
CA GLU A 58 -11.38 -11.29 3.76
C GLU A 58 -12.11 -11.02 5.08
N VAL A 59 -12.53 -12.10 5.73
CA VAL A 59 -13.35 -12.03 6.96
C VAL A 59 -12.53 -11.69 8.22
N ARG A 60 -11.22 -11.94 8.19
CA ARG A 60 -10.35 -11.62 9.31
C ARG A 60 -10.00 -10.14 9.27
N MET A 61 -10.37 -9.42 10.33
CA MET A 61 -10.12 -7.99 10.43
C MET A 61 -8.63 -7.68 10.52
N GLY A 62 -8.14 -6.80 9.64
CA GLY A 62 -6.78 -6.29 9.65
C GLY A 62 -6.26 -5.93 8.27
N TYR A 63 -5.61 -4.78 8.17
CA TYR A 63 -5.04 -4.26 6.93
C TYR A 63 -4.14 -5.29 6.22
N GLY A 64 -3.22 -5.90 6.98
CA GLY A 64 -2.33 -6.91 6.43
C GLY A 64 -3.06 -8.17 5.97
N TYR A 65 -4.15 -8.59 6.63
CA TYR A 65 -4.96 -9.71 6.14
C TYR A 65 -5.56 -9.41 4.78
N ALA A 66 -6.08 -8.20 4.58
CA ALA A 66 -6.61 -7.79 3.30
C ALA A 66 -5.53 -7.75 2.21
N CYS A 67 -4.36 -7.18 2.51
CA CYS A 67 -3.22 -7.19 1.58
C CYS A 67 -2.79 -8.62 1.21
N LEU A 68 -2.64 -9.51 2.21
CA LEU A 68 -2.27 -10.92 2.00
C LEU A 68 -3.31 -11.66 1.16
N LYS A 69 -4.59 -11.37 1.33
CA LYS A 69 -5.66 -11.94 0.50
C LYS A 69 -5.54 -11.49 -0.96
N GLY A 70 -5.26 -10.21 -1.20
CA GLY A 70 -5.00 -9.67 -2.54
C GLY A 70 -3.77 -10.29 -3.19
N ILE A 71 -2.66 -10.47 -2.44
CA ILE A 71 -1.45 -11.17 -2.91
C ILE A 71 -1.77 -12.63 -3.29
N SER A 72 -2.53 -13.32 -2.45
CA SER A 72 -2.95 -14.70 -2.73
C SER A 72 -3.80 -14.79 -4.01
N TYR A 73 -4.69 -13.82 -4.23
CA TYR A 73 -5.47 -13.72 -5.46
C TYR A 73 -4.55 -13.58 -6.68
N ALA A 74 -3.62 -12.63 -6.65
CA ALA A 74 -2.68 -12.39 -7.75
C ALA A 74 -1.80 -13.62 -8.04
N LYS A 75 -1.29 -14.28 -6.98
CA LYS A 75 -0.46 -15.49 -7.08
C LYS A 75 -1.20 -16.65 -7.76
N ASN A 76 -2.49 -16.82 -7.49
CA ASN A 76 -3.29 -17.95 -7.95
C ASN A 76 -3.89 -17.76 -9.35
N LYS A 77 -3.65 -16.62 -10.01
CA LYS A 77 -4.04 -16.44 -11.41
C LYS A 77 -3.29 -17.38 -12.32
N SER A 78 -3.93 -17.74 -13.45
CA SER A 78 -3.27 -18.51 -14.51
C SER A 78 -2.01 -17.76 -15.01
N GLU A 79 -1.05 -18.50 -15.54
CA GLU A 79 0.20 -17.92 -16.03
C GLU A 79 -0.03 -16.76 -17.02
N ASN A 80 -1.02 -16.91 -17.89
CA ASN A 80 -1.38 -15.90 -18.87
C ASN A 80 -2.07 -14.67 -18.30
N GLU A 81 -2.62 -14.73 -17.08
CA GLU A 81 -3.32 -13.62 -16.41
C GLU A 81 -2.55 -13.07 -15.22
N ARG A 82 -1.43 -13.73 -14.85
CA ARG A 82 -0.62 -13.33 -13.72
C ARG A 82 -0.04 -11.95 -13.96
N PRO A 83 -0.18 -11.02 -13.00
CA PRO A 83 0.42 -9.69 -13.12
C PRO A 83 1.94 -9.75 -12.98
N ASP A 84 2.63 -8.80 -13.62
CA ASP A 84 4.06 -8.58 -13.47
C ASP A 84 4.35 -7.64 -12.29
N ILE A 85 3.45 -6.65 -12.08
CA ILE A 85 3.59 -5.60 -11.07
C ILE A 85 2.32 -5.55 -10.23
N ILE A 86 2.49 -5.46 -8.92
CA ILE A 86 1.43 -5.18 -7.95
C ILE A 86 1.55 -3.74 -7.47
N VAL A 87 0.46 -3.01 -7.47
CA VAL A 87 0.33 -1.71 -6.84
C VAL A 87 -0.61 -1.84 -5.64
N PHE A 88 -0.20 -1.33 -4.49
CA PHE A 88 -1.06 -1.17 -3.31
C PHE A 88 -1.50 0.28 -3.21
N LEU A 89 -2.78 0.48 -2.94
CA LEU A 89 -3.43 1.77 -2.88
C LEU A 89 -4.52 1.73 -1.80
N ASP A 90 -4.62 2.75 -0.96
CA ASP A 90 -5.66 2.81 0.06
C ASP A 90 -7.03 3.20 -0.53
N GLY A 91 -8.11 2.70 0.07
CA GLY A 91 -9.47 2.93 -0.39
C GLY A 91 -10.10 4.26 0.05
N ASP A 92 -9.40 5.08 0.85
CA ASP A 92 -9.93 6.27 1.52
C ASP A 92 -9.80 7.59 0.74
N TYR A 93 -9.31 7.50 -0.51
CA TYR A 93 -9.11 8.63 -1.41
C TYR A 93 -8.05 9.64 -0.94
N SER A 94 -7.15 9.26 -0.07
CA SER A 94 -6.05 10.13 0.37
C SER A 94 -4.87 10.16 -0.60
N ASP A 95 -4.61 9.07 -1.29
CA ASP A 95 -3.65 9.02 -2.39
C ASP A 95 -4.29 9.52 -3.70
N TYR A 96 -3.46 9.85 -4.69
CA TYR A 96 -3.87 10.23 -6.04
C TYR A 96 -3.65 9.04 -6.98
N PRO A 97 -4.71 8.27 -7.33
CA PRO A 97 -4.57 7.05 -8.12
C PRO A 97 -3.93 7.25 -9.50
N GLU A 98 -4.10 8.43 -10.09
CA GLU A 98 -3.48 8.82 -11.35
C GLU A 98 -1.95 8.82 -11.30
N GLU A 99 -1.35 8.96 -10.11
CA GLU A 99 0.11 8.91 -9.91
C GLU A 99 0.68 7.48 -9.92
N ILE A 100 -0.14 6.43 -10.13
CA ILE A 100 0.32 5.06 -10.39
C ILE A 100 1.41 5.04 -11.47
N ARG A 101 1.29 5.89 -12.48
CA ARG A 101 2.29 6.03 -13.57
C ARG A 101 3.68 6.30 -13.02
N GLU A 102 3.82 7.16 -12.03
CA GLU A 102 5.11 7.52 -11.43
C GLU A 102 5.71 6.35 -10.64
N LEU A 103 4.86 5.54 -9.99
CA LEU A 103 5.33 4.38 -9.24
C LEU A 103 5.81 3.24 -10.13
N ILE A 104 5.12 2.99 -11.24
CA ILE A 104 5.48 1.86 -12.11
C ILE A 104 6.64 2.16 -13.05
N ARG A 105 6.85 3.45 -13.39
CA ARG A 105 7.89 3.87 -14.33
C ARG A 105 9.29 3.36 -13.95
N PRO A 106 9.80 3.54 -12.71
CA PRO A 106 11.13 3.04 -12.34
C PRO A 106 11.24 1.51 -12.40
N ILE A 107 10.14 0.78 -12.17
CA ILE A 107 10.14 -0.68 -12.30
C ILE A 107 10.35 -1.08 -13.77
N ILE A 108 9.67 -0.38 -14.68
CA ILE A 108 9.67 -0.70 -16.11
C ILE A 108 10.97 -0.22 -16.79
N GLU A 109 11.40 1.01 -16.51
CA GLU A 109 12.52 1.65 -17.22
C GLU A 109 13.86 1.35 -16.57
N ASP A 110 13.96 1.35 -15.23
CA ASP A 110 15.22 1.24 -14.48
C ASP A 110 15.41 -0.12 -13.81
N ASN A 111 14.49 -1.06 -14.04
CA ASN A 111 14.51 -2.39 -13.44
C ASN A 111 14.58 -2.36 -11.90
N ILE A 112 13.91 -1.39 -11.27
CA ILE A 112 13.71 -1.31 -9.82
C ILE A 112 12.79 -2.45 -9.38
N ASP A 113 12.99 -2.97 -8.16
CA ASP A 113 12.19 -4.08 -7.64
C ASP A 113 10.96 -3.59 -6.86
N ILE A 114 11.12 -2.50 -6.09
CA ILE A 114 10.04 -1.87 -5.30
C ILE A 114 10.17 -0.35 -5.35
N VAL A 115 9.04 0.32 -5.52
CA VAL A 115 8.91 1.78 -5.52
C VAL A 115 7.89 2.20 -4.44
N ILE A 116 8.28 3.14 -3.59
CA ILE A 116 7.42 3.73 -2.57
C ILE A 116 7.01 5.13 -3.01
N GLY A 117 5.71 5.41 -2.99
CA GLY A 117 5.20 6.77 -3.12
C GLY A 117 5.45 7.54 -1.83
N SER A 118 6.38 8.48 -1.86
CA SER A 118 6.74 9.27 -0.69
C SER A 118 5.92 10.56 -0.62
N ARG A 119 5.07 10.66 0.41
CA ARG A 119 4.33 11.87 0.76
C ARG A 119 5.25 12.94 1.34
N THR A 120 6.40 12.53 1.86
CA THR A 120 7.43 13.42 2.42
C THR A 120 8.20 14.13 1.31
N LEU A 121 8.44 13.47 0.18
CA LEU A 121 9.11 14.07 -1.00
C LEU A 121 8.12 14.84 -1.88
N GLY A 122 6.83 14.52 -1.79
CA GLY A 122 5.78 15.12 -2.61
C GLY A 122 5.02 16.24 -1.90
N ASN A 123 3.77 16.42 -2.27
CA ASN A 123 2.91 17.50 -1.81
C ASN A 123 1.75 16.97 -0.98
N ALA A 124 1.88 17.01 0.35
CA ALA A 124 0.76 16.69 1.23
C ALA A 124 -0.07 17.95 1.55
N GLU A 125 -1.39 17.85 1.41
CA GLU A 125 -2.30 18.90 1.85
C GLU A 125 -2.11 19.22 3.34
N LYS A 126 -2.24 20.49 3.71
CA LYS A 126 -2.13 20.89 5.12
C LYS A 126 -3.15 20.15 6.00
N GLY A 127 -2.64 19.35 6.94
CA GLY A 127 -3.45 18.56 7.87
C GLY A 127 -3.90 17.19 7.31
N ALA A 128 -3.43 16.77 6.16
CA ALA A 128 -3.63 15.40 5.66
C ALA A 128 -2.80 14.39 6.44
N LEU A 129 -1.59 14.76 6.83
CA LEU A 129 -0.75 13.98 7.74
C LEU A 129 -0.81 14.58 9.14
N LEU A 130 -1.12 13.74 10.13
CA LEU A 130 -1.15 14.16 11.53
C LEU A 130 0.29 14.28 12.07
N PRO A 131 0.59 15.24 12.98
CA PRO A 131 1.94 15.42 13.53
C PRO A 131 2.57 14.16 14.09
N GLN A 132 1.79 13.32 14.78
CA GLN A 132 2.27 12.03 15.31
C GLN A 132 2.64 11.03 14.20
N GLN A 133 1.97 11.07 13.05
CA GLN A 133 2.33 10.25 11.89
C GLN A 133 3.66 10.71 11.29
N VAL A 134 3.85 12.01 11.12
CA VAL A 134 5.10 12.60 10.61
C VAL A 134 6.27 12.24 11.52
N PHE A 135 6.09 12.42 12.84
CA PHE A 135 7.12 12.09 13.83
C PHE A 135 7.44 10.59 13.87
N GLY A 136 6.41 9.73 13.90
CA GLY A 136 6.58 8.28 13.89
C GLY A 136 7.27 7.77 12.62
N ASN A 137 6.88 8.33 11.47
CA ASN A 137 7.51 8.05 10.18
C ASN A 137 9.00 8.40 10.19
N ALA A 138 9.38 9.60 10.66
CA ALA A 138 10.76 10.05 10.72
C ALA A 138 11.64 9.17 11.63
N ILE A 139 11.09 8.70 12.76
CA ILE A 139 11.83 7.77 13.65
C ILE A 139 12.01 6.43 12.96
N ALA A 140 10.95 5.87 12.40
CA ALA A 140 10.98 4.54 11.81
C ALA A 140 11.91 4.47 10.58
N THR A 141 11.87 5.47 9.69
CA THR A 141 12.76 5.54 8.52
C THR A 141 14.22 5.68 8.90
N LYS A 142 14.53 6.50 9.94
CA LYS A 142 15.90 6.60 10.48
C LYS A 142 16.40 5.28 11.08
N LEU A 143 15.55 4.56 11.79
CA LEU A 143 15.88 3.25 12.33
C LEU A 143 16.13 2.23 11.22
N ILE A 144 15.32 2.21 10.17
CA ILE A 144 15.53 1.34 9.00
C ILE A 144 16.87 1.67 8.34
N LYS A 145 17.16 2.95 8.12
CA LYS A 145 18.47 3.38 7.58
C LYS A 145 19.64 2.90 8.43
N TRP A 146 19.53 3.08 9.74
CA TRP A 146 20.60 2.70 10.67
C TRP A 146 20.81 1.19 10.76
N LEU A 147 19.73 0.40 10.79
CA LEU A 147 19.79 -1.05 11.01
C LEU A 147 19.99 -1.85 9.71
N TYR A 148 19.45 -1.37 8.59
CA TYR A 148 19.41 -2.12 7.33
C TYR A 148 20.19 -1.44 6.19
N GLY A 149 20.69 -0.20 6.39
CA GLY A 149 21.52 0.51 5.42
C GLY A 149 20.76 1.06 4.19
N VAL A 150 19.43 0.98 4.17
CA VAL A 150 18.58 1.50 3.07
C VAL A 150 17.85 2.74 3.55
N GLU A 151 17.89 3.80 2.75
CA GLU A 151 17.24 5.05 3.06
C GLU A 151 15.82 5.07 2.47
N PHE A 152 14.86 5.32 3.34
CA PHE A 152 13.48 5.65 2.99
C PHE A 152 13.08 6.94 3.68
N THR A 153 12.22 7.71 3.04
CA THR A 153 11.67 8.95 3.60
C THR A 153 10.24 8.76 4.09
N ASP A 154 9.55 7.72 3.61
CA ASP A 154 8.16 7.44 3.95
C ASP A 154 7.86 5.95 4.08
N LEU A 155 6.89 5.63 4.93
CA LEU A 155 6.30 4.30 5.12
C LEU A 155 4.91 4.20 4.47
N GLY A 156 4.61 5.06 3.51
CA GLY A 156 3.31 5.20 2.88
C GLY A 156 2.77 3.90 2.29
N PRO A 157 1.44 3.74 2.24
CA PRO A 157 0.80 2.56 1.68
C PRO A 157 0.89 2.50 0.15
N PHE A 158 0.93 3.65 -0.52
CA PHE A 158 0.98 3.75 -1.97
C PHE A 158 2.34 3.30 -2.49
N ARG A 159 2.39 2.12 -3.10
CA ARG A 159 3.64 1.48 -3.53
C ARG A 159 3.44 0.51 -4.68
N ALA A 160 4.49 0.30 -5.45
CA ALA A 160 4.53 -0.69 -6.54
C ALA A 160 5.69 -1.67 -6.32
N ILE A 161 5.48 -2.95 -6.64
CA ILE A 161 6.50 -3.99 -6.49
C ILE A 161 6.32 -5.06 -7.58
N LYS A 162 7.39 -5.62 -8.11
CA LYS A 162 7.34 -6.79 -8.97
C LYS A 162 6.71 -7.97 -8.22
N LEU A 163 5.84 -8.73 -8.87
CA LEU A 163 5.14 -9.85 -8.21
C LEU A 163 6.11 -10.92 -7.71
N ASP A 164 7.11 -11.30 -8.49
CA ASP A 164 8.13 -12.29 -8.08
C ASP A 164 8.86 -11.85 -6.80
N LYS A 165 9.21 -10.57 -6.72
CA LYS A 165 9.84 -9.97 -5.55
C LYS A 165 8.90 -9.94 -4.33
N LEU A 166 7.64 -9.57 -4.55
CA LEU A 166 6.63 -9.60 -3.49
C LEU A 166 6.45 -11.01 -2.91
N LEU A 167 6.42 -12.02 -3.76
CA LEU A 167 6.31 -13.41 -3.32
C LEU A 167 7.58 -13.88 -2.59
N GLN A 168 8.77 -13.44 -3.00
CA GLN A 168 10.03 -13.71 -2.32
C GLN A 168 10.05 -13.15 -0.89
N LEU A 169 9.45 -11.97 -0.65
CA LEU A 169 9.38 -11.37 0.69
C LEU A 169 8.60 -12.22 1.70
N ASN A 170 7.74 -13.11 1.24
CA ASN A 170 6.92 -13.97 2.12
C ASN A 170 6.27 -13.17 3.27
N MET A 171 5.44 -12.21 2.92
CA MET A 171 4.79 -11.28 3.85
C MET A 171 3.92 -12.02 4.88
N THR A 172 3.98 -11.59 6.14
CA THR A 172 3.32 -12.28 7.26
C THR A 172 2.56 -11.35 8.21
N ASP A 173 2.85 -10.05 8.24
CA ASP A 173 2.14 -9.14 9.13
C ASP A 173 0.68 -8.99 8.71
N THR A 174 -0.21 -9.14 9.66
CA THR A 174 -1.66 -9.15 9.43
C THR A 174 -2.33 -7.81 9.77
N THR A 175 -1.56 -6.84 10.25
CA THR A 175 -2.07 -5.58 10.78
C THR A 175 -1.27 -4.36 10.27
N TYR A 176 -0.93 -3.44 11.15
CA TYR A 176 -0.31 -2.14 10.83
C TYR A 176 1.19 -2.21 10.55
N GLY A 177 1.84 -3.33 10.84
CA GLY A 177 3.26 -3.54 10.54
C GLY A 177 3.51 -3.92 9.09
N TRP A 178 2.48 -4.15 8.29
CA TRP A 178 2.57 -4.69 6.95
C TRP A 178 3.44 -3.82 6.01
N THR A 179 3.23 -2.50 6.01
CA THR A 179 4.00 -1.58 5.16
C THR A 179 5.48 -1.57 5.53
N VAL A 180 5.77 -1.56 6.83
CA VAL A 180 7.14 -1.58 7.38
C VAL A 180 7.81 -2.93 7.15
N GLU A 181 7.07 -4.04 7.34
CA GLU A 181 7.58 -5.39 7.05
C GLU A 181 8.10 -5.48 5.62
N MET A 182 7.36 -4.96 4.64
CA MET A 182 7.76 -4.99 3.24
C MET A 182 9.09 -4.25 3.03
N GLN A 183 9.24 -3.02 3.56
CA GLN A 183 10.44 -2.23 3.38
C GLN A 183 11.66 -2.85 4.09
N VAL A 184 11.48 -3.34 5.32
CA VAL A 184 12.54 -4.01 6.08
C VAL A 184 13.00 -5.28 5.39
N LYS A 185 12.07 -6.12 4.93
CA LYS A 185 12.40 -7.34 4.19
C LYS A 185 13.05 -7.05 2.84
N ALA A 186 12.55 -6.05 2.11
CA ALA A 186 13.17 -5.62 0.84
C ALA A 186 14.61 -5.14 1.04
N ALA A 187 14.87 -4.37 2.11
CA ALA A 187 16.21 -3.92 2.47
C ALA A 187 17.12 -5.12 2.83
N LYS A 188 16.63 -6.07 3.62
CA LYS A 188 17.36 -7.28 4.03
C LYS A 188 17.70 -8.18 2.83
N GLU A 189 16.78 -8.34 1.90
CA GLU A 189 16.96 -9.07 0.64
C GLU A 189 17.76 -8.30 -0.41
N LYS A 190 18.23 -7.08 -0.08
CA LYS A 190 19.01 -6.20 -0.99
C LYS A 190 18.28 -5.89 -2.30
N PHE A 191 16.97 -5.73 -2.25
CA PHE A 191 16.20 -5.31 -3.41
C PHE A 191 16.59 -3.91 -3.85
N LYS A 192 16.46 -3.65 -5.14
CA LYS A 192 16.57 -2.31 -5.69
C LYS A 192 15.31 -1.52 -5.28
N CYS A 193 15.46 -0.67 -4.27
CA CYS A 193 14.40 0.18 -3.74
C CYS A 193 14.58 1.61 -4.23
N THR A 194 13.49 2.29 -4.54
CA THR A 194 13.47 3.73 -4.77
C THR A 194 12.19 4.35 -4.26
N GLU A 195 12.17 5.67 -4.16
CA GLU A 195 11.01 6.46 -3.82
C GLU A 195 10.71 7.46 -4.94
N VAL A 196 9.44 7.75 -5.13
CA VAL A 196 8.98 8.83 -6.00
C VAL A 196 8.09 9.79 -5.20
N PRO A 197 8.17 11.10 -5.46
CA PRO A 197 7.26 12.05 -4.81
C PRO A 197 5.82 11.77 -5.26
N VAL A 198 4.89 11.74 -4.28
CA VAL A 198 3.46 11.62 -4.55
C VAL A 198 2.68 12.68 -3.80
N SER A 199 1.55 13.08 -4.37
CA SER A 199 0.61 13.98 -3.74
C SER A 199 -0.24 13.22 -2.69
N TYR A 200 -0.67 13.94 -1.65
CA TYR A 200 -1.48 13.35 -0.59
C TYR A 200 -2.52 14.34 -0.08
N ARG A 201 -3.78 13.96 -0.12
CA ARG A 201 -4.90 14.80 0.30
C ARG A 201 -5.55 14.28 1.59
N LYS A 202 -6.44 15.09 2.14
CA LYS A 202 -7.25 14.64 3.27
C LYS A 202 -8.16 13.51 2.81
N ARG A 203 -8.16 12.43 3.59
CA ARG A 203 -9.03 11.27 3.37
C ARG A 203 -10.51 11.64 3.44
N ILE A 204 -11.32 10.90 2.73
CA ILE A 204 -12.77 10.89 2.93
C ILE A 204 -13.07 9.95 4.10
N GLY A 205 -13.99 10.36 4.98
CA GLY A 205 -14.33 9.58 6.18
C GLY A 205 -13.33 9.69 7.33
N ALA A 206 -13.48 8.83 8.33
CA ALA A 206 -12.68 8.84 9.56
C ALA A 206 -11.55 7.80 9.53
N SER A 207 -10.37 8.18 10.03
CA SER A 207 -9.27 7.23 10.19
C SER A 207 -9.62 6.15 11.21
N LYS A 208 -9.55 4.89 10.78
CA LYS A 208 -9.80 3.72 11.62
C LYS A 208 -8.61 3.41 12.56
N ILE A 209 -7.45 4.01 12.32
CA ILE A 209 -6.19 3.74 13.06
C ILE A 209 -5.69 5.00 13.76
N ALA A 210 -5.38 6.03 13.00
CA ALA A 210 -4.72 7.24 13.52
C ALA A 210 -5.69 8.28 14.13
N GLY A 211 -7.01 8.04 14.04
CA GLY A 211 -8.04 8.92 14.61
C GLY A 211 -8.09 8.95 16.13
N THR A 212 -7.36 8.05 16.82
CA THR A 212 -7.30 8.00 18.28
C THR A 212 -5.86 7.95 18.78
N ILE A 213 -5.60 8.53 19.97
CA ILE A 213 -4.27 8.48 20.60
C ILE A 213 -3.85 7.03 20.83
N SER A 214 -4.75 6.18 21.33
CA SER A 214 -4.49 4.76 21.57
C SER A 214 -4.14 4.02 20.27
N GLY A 215 -4.83 4.30 19.17
CA GLY A 215 -4.55 3.71 17.85
C GLY A 215 -3.17 4.12 17.34
N SER A 216 -2.80 5.40 17.47
CA SER A 216 -1.48 5.91 17.08
C SER A 216 -0.34 5.26 17.87
N ILE A 217 -0.51 5.09 19.20
CA ILE A 217 0.49 4.43 20.06
C ILE A 217 0.64 2.94 19.67
N LYS A 218 -0.47 2.24 19.47
CA LYS A 218 -0.45 0.82 19.05
C LYS A 218 0.22 0.63 17.69
N ALA A 219 -0.08 1.52 16.74
CA ALA A 219 0.56 1.50 15.42
C ALA A 219 2.06 1.77 15.53
N GLY A 220 2.48 2.81 16.27
CA GLY A 220 3.89 3.12 16.52
C GLY A 220 4.66 1.98 17.17
N TYR A 221 4.08 1.37 18.23
CA TYR A 221 4.67 0.19 18.88
C TYR A 221 4.83 -0.98 17.91
N LYS A 222 3.80 -1.28 17.12
CA LYS A 222 3.85 -2.36 16.13
C LYS A 222 4.89 -2.11 15.04
N ILE A 223 5.02 -0.87 14.56
CA ILE A 223 6.04 -0.45 13.60
C ILE A 223 7.45 -0.74 14.17
N LEU A 224 7.74 -0.27 15.38
CA LEU A 224 9.03 -0.50 16.03
C LEU A 224 9.30 -2.00 16.23
N LEU A 225 8.33 -2.75 16.76
CA LEU A 225 8.46 -4.19 16.89
C LEU A 225 8.78 -4.87 15.56
N THR A 226 8.13 -4.44 14.47
CA THR A 226 8.34 -5.02 13.15
C THR A 226 9.76 -4.75 12.65
N ILE A 227 10.29 -3.53 12.88
CA ILE A 227 11.67 -3.17 12.53
C ILE A 227 12.67 -4.11 13.24
N PHE A 228 12.50 -4.32 14.55
CA PHE A 228 13.42 -5.18 15.32
C PHE A 228 13.21 -6.69 15.11
N LYS A 229 12.01 -7.10 14.71
CA LYS A 229 11.69 -8.53 14.49
C LYS A 229 12.56 -9.18 13.40
N TYR A 230 13.00 -8.41 12.43
CA TYR A 230 13.72 -8.93 11.26
C TYR A 230 15.22 -8.63 11.28
N LEU A 231 15.77 -8.17 12.44
CA LEU A 231 17.21 -8.13 12.66
C LEU A 231 17.78 -9.55 12.71
#